data_626880e0fee5f9b535fcf668879ccbd3
#
_entry.id   626880e0fee5f9b535fcf668879ccbd3
#
_cell.length_a   1.000
_cell.length_b   1.000
_cell.length_c   1.000
_cell.angle_alpha   90.00
_cell.angle_beta   90.00
_cell.angle_gamma   90.00
#
_symmetry.space_group_name_H-M   'P 1'
#
loop_
_entity.id
_entity.type
_entity.pdbx_description
1 polymer ?
#
loop_
_entity_poly.entity_id
_entity_poly.type
_entity_poly.pdbx_seq_one_letter_code
_entity_poly.pdbx_strand_id
1 'polypeptide(L)'
;MDSSAVLREVTLTLPMLPDMEIAAIKTATALAEFKEMSSDKIDEVRMAVVEACINSFEHSQADDRKVEIQFAVLGNEEPERLQITIRDSGVGFTPENLVKPTIEDKLKAASKRGWGLTIIKGLMDEVEIHSGPGGTTVVMSKLR
;
A
#
# COMPACT_ATOMS: atom_id res chain seq x y z
N MET A 1 -6.37 24.05 0.16
CA MET A 1 -6.37 23.73 1.58
C MET A 1 -7.01 22.37 1.79
N ASP A 2 -6.32 21.49 2.46
CA ASP A 2 -6.85 20.17 2.73
C ASP A 2 -8.01 20.28 3.71
N SER A 3 -9.19 19.82 3.29
CA SER A 3 -10.37 19.87 4.13
C SER A 3 -10.45 18.70 5.11
N SER A 4 -9.58 17.71 4.96
CA SER A 4 -9.58 16.53 5.81
C SER A 4 -8.79 16.76 7.08
N ALA A 5 -9.35 16.40 8.22
CA ALA A 5 -8.64 16.40 9.49
C ALA A 5 -8.19 14.98 9.81
N VAL A 6 -6.95 14.85 10.29
CA VAL A 6 -6.44 13.57 10.76
C VAL A 6 -6.98 13.32 12.17
N LEU A 7 -7.85 12.33 12.31
CA LEU A 7 -8.46 11.97 13.60
C LEU A 7 -7.59 10.96 14.36
N ARG A 8 -6.96 10.05 13.66
CA ARG A 8 -6.08 9.03 14.22
C ARG A 8 -4.96 8.76 13.23
N GLU A 9 -3.78 8.52 13.74
CA GLU A 9 -2.63 8.22 12.90
C GLU A 9 -1.73 7.21 13.59
N VAL A 10 -1.29 6.20 12.83
CA VAL A 10 -0.35 5.19 13.29
C VAL A 10 0.71 5.02 12.22
N THR A 11 1.97 5.00 12.63
CA THR A 11 3.09 4.74 11.72
C THR A 11 3.82 3.49 12.18
N LEU A 12 4.02 2.56 11.25
CA LEU A 12 4.79 1.35 11.48
C LEU A 12 6.01 1.36 10.58
N THR A 13 7.13 0.91 11.13
CA THR A 13 8.31 0.59 10.32
C THR A 13 8.53 -0.91 10.44
N LEU A 14 8.45 -1.62 9.31
CA LEU A 14 8.53 -3.07 9.29
C LEU A 14 9.78 -3.52 8.54
N PRO A 15 10.50 -4.52 9.08
CA PRO A 15 11.52 -5.19 8.28
C PRO A 15 10.82 -6.01 7.19
N MET A 16 11.44 -6.09 6.01
CA MET A 16 10.89 -6.87 4.89
C MET A 16 11.19 -8.36 5.08
N LEU A 17 10.56 -8.95 6.09
CA LEU A 17 10.70 -10.35 6.44
C LEU A 17 9.34 -11.03 6.36
N PRO A 18 9.31 -12.35 6.11
CA PRO A 18 8.03 -13.08 6.07
C PRO A 18 7.20 -12.85 7.34
N ASP A 19 5.91 -12.75 7.17
CA ASP A 19 4.91 -12.59 8.24
C ASP A 19 4.86 -11.20 8.88
N MET A 20 5.77 -10.28 8.55
CA MET A 20 5.73 -8.93 9.11
C MET A 20 4.52 -8.13 8.60
N GLU A 21 3.97 -8.51 7.46
CA GLU A 21 2.74 -7.90 6.94
C GLU A 21 1.54 -8.09 7.88
N ILE A 22 1.60 -9.07 8.77
CA ILE A 22 0.53 -9.32 9.75
C ILE A 22 0.33 -8.11 10.66
N ALA A 23 1.41 -7.44 11.07
CA ALA A 23 1.32 -6.23 11.89
C ALA A 23 0.54 -5.13 11.16
N ALA A 24 0.78 -4.96 9.86
CA ALA A 24 0.07 -3.98 9.05
C ALA A 24 -1.41 -4.35 8.90
N ILE A 25 -1.70 -5.63 8.67
CA ILE A 25 -3.07 -6.12 8.52
C ILE A 25 -3.86 -5.86 9.81
N LYS A 26 -3.28 -6.18 10.96
CA LYS A 26 -3.96 -5.98 12.26
C LYS A 26 -4.20 -4.51 12.55
N THR A 27 -3.25 -3.65 12.23
CA THR A 27 -3.41 -2.21 12.41
C THR A 27 -4.52 -1.67 11.52
N ALA A 28 -4.53 -2.04 10.24
CA ALA A 28 -5.56 -1.62 9.30
C ALA A 28 -6.95 -2.09 9.76
N THR A 29 -7.04 -3.35 10.21
CA THR A 29 -8.29 -3.92 10.69
C THR A 29 -8.82 -3.14 11.89
N ALA A 30 -7.96 -2.86 12.86
CA ALA A 30 -8.35 -2.12 14.06
C ALA A 30 -8.88 -0.73 13.72
N LEU A 31 -8.24 -0.03 12.80
CA LEU A 31 -8.66 1.31 12.40
C LEU A 31 -9.96 1.28 11.59
N ALA A 32 -10.12 0.28 10.72
CA ALA A 32 -11.35 0.11 9.96
C ALA A 32 -12.53 -0.20 10.89
N GLU A 33 -12.31 -1.02 11.91
CA GLU A 33 -13.32 -1.30 12.94
C GLU A 33 -13.64 -0.04 13.75
N PHE A 34 -12.63 0.75 14.07
CA PHE A 34 -12.84 2.03 14.77
C PHE A 34 -13.78 2.94 13.97
N LYS A 35 -13.68 2.93 12.65
CA LYS A 35 -14.55 3.71 11.78
C LYS A 35 -15.86 3.02 11.47
N GLU A 36 -16.12 1.88 12.07
CA GLU A 36 -17.35 1.12 11.88
C GLU A 36 -17.63 0.77 10.42
N MET A 37 -16.58 0.44 9.67
CA MET A 37 -16.72 -0.03 8.31
C MET A 37 -17.41 -1.39 8.28
N SER A 38 -18.13 -1.68 7.21
CA SER A 38 -18.76 -2.98 7.04
C SER A 38 -17.70 -4.09 6.98
N SER A 39 -18.11 -5.32 7.30
CA SER A 39 -17.18 -6.45 7.25
C SER A 39 -16.61 -6.66 5.86
N ASP A 40 -17.40 -6.40 4.81
CA ASP A 40 -16.93 -6.51 3.44
C ASP A 40 -15.83 -5.48 3.15
N LYS A 41 -16.00 -4.25 3.60
CA LYS A 41 -14.99 -3.21 3.43
C LYS A 41 -13.72 -3.51 4.22
N ILE A 42 -13.86 -4.02 5.43
CA ILE A 42 -12.71 -4.43 6.25
C ILE A 42 -11.93 -5.52 5.53
N ASP A 43 -12.60 -6.51 4.96
CA ASP A 43 -11.93 -7.57 4.21
C ASP A 43 -11.21 -7.02 2.97
N GLU A 44 -11.82 -6.07 2.27
CA GLU A 44 -11.19 -5.43 1.12
C GLU A 44 -9.92 -4.67 1.52
N VAL A 45 -9.98 -3.92 2.63
CA VAL A 45 -8.80 -3.21 3.16
C VAL A 45 -7.69 -4.20 3.52
N ARG A 46 -8.03 -5.29 4.20
CA ARG A 46 -7.06 -6.31 4.59
C ARG A 46 -6.35 -6.90 3.38
N MET A 47 -7.11 -7.27 2.35
CA MET A 47 -6.54 -7.84 1.12
C MET A 47 -5.64 -6.83 0.40
N ALA A 48 -6.04 -5.56 0.34
CA ALA A 48 -5.23 -4.53 -0.29
C ALA A 48 -3.91 -4.32 0.45
N VAL A 49 -3.94 -4.32 1.78
CA VAL A 49 -2.74 -4.15 2.59
C VAL A 49 -1.79 -5.33 2.40
N VAL A 50 -2.32 -6.56 2.36
CA VAL A 50 -1.49 -7.75 2.10
C VAL A 50 -0.78 -7.62 0.76
N GLU A 51 -1.53 -7.30 -0.30
CA GLU A 51 -0.95 -7.18 -1.63
C GLU A 51 0.10 -6.08 -1.72
N ALA A 52 -0.17 -4.94 -1.10
CA ALA A 52 0.78 -3.82 -1.11
C ALA A 52 2.06 -4.15 -0.34
N CYS A 53 1.95 -4.83 0.79
CA CYS A 53 3.11 -5.25 1.57
C CYS A 53 3.94 -6.29 0.81
N ILE A 54 3.29 -7.29 0.24
CA ILE A 54 3.97 -8.34 -0.52
C ILE A 54 4.70 -7.72 -1.72
N ASN A 55 4.03 -6.81 -2.44
CA ASN A 55 4.68 -6.12 -3.55
C ASN A 55 5.93 -5.37 -3.09
N SER A 56 5.85 -4.66 -1.98
CA SER A 56 6.99 -3.93 -1.45
C SER A 56 8.11 -4.88 -1.05
N PHE A 57 7.78 -5.98 -0.34
CA PHE A 57 8.77 -6.95 0.13
C PHE A 57 9.46 -7.68 -1.02
N GLU A 58 8.72 -8.00 -2.07
CA GLU A 58 9.27 -8.74 -3.21
C GLU A 58 10.04 -7.85 -4.20
N HIS A 59 9.58 -6.63 -4.40
CA HIS A 59 10.09 -5.78 -5.49
C HIS A 59 10.95 -4.62 -5.04
N SER A 60 10.94 -4.27 -3.76
CA SER A 60 11.83 -3.23 -3.26
C SER A 60 13.28 -3.71 -3.27
N GLN A 61 14.17 -2.84 -3.73
CA GLN A 61 15.60 -3.08 -3.67
C GLN A 61 16.25 -2.18 -2.63
N ALA A 62 15.48 -1.79 -1.62
CA ALA A 62 15.99 -0.94 -0.54
C ALA A 62 17.10 -1.67 0.21
N ASP A 63 18.23 -0.99 0.42
CA ASP A 63 19.36 -1.57 1.13
C ASP A 63 19.02 -1.87 2.59
N ASP A 64 18.18 -1.04 3.19
CA ASP A 64 17.77 -1.21 4.58
C ASP A 64 16.71 -2.30 4.79
N ARG A 65 16.10 -2.81 3.71
CA ARG A 65 15.06 -3.83 3.74
C ARG A 65 13.94 -3.50 4.73
N LYS A 66 13.54 -2.23 4.75
CA LYS A 66 12.47 -1.74 5.61
C LYS A 66 11.40 -1.03 4.80
N VAL A 67 10.18 -1.07 5.29
CA VAL A 67 9.04 -0.35 4.72
C VAL A 67 8.37 0.44 5.83
N GLU A 68 7.99 1.68 5.52
CA GLU A 68 7.23 2.52 6.42
C GLU A 68 5.78 2.52 5.97
N ILE A 69 4.87 2.29 6.90
CA ILE A 69 3.44 2.29 6.63
C ILE A 69 2.77 3.28 7.56
N GLN A 70 2.12 4.27 6.98
CA GLN A 70 1.37 5.27 7.72
C GLN A 70 -0.13 5.02 7.51
N PHE A 71 -0.85 4.92 8.61
CA PHE A 71 -2.31 4.75 8.62
C PHE A 71 -2.91 6.03 9.17
N ALA A 72 -3.83 6.63 8.44
CA ALA A 72 -4.51 7.84 8.89
C ALA A 72 -6.02 7.69 8.72
N VAL A 73 -6.74 7.96 9.80
CA VAL A 73 -8.19 8.07 9.73
C VAL A 73 -8.50 9.54 9.52
N LEU A 74 -9.11 9.86 8.38
CA LEU A 74 -9.42 11.22 7.99
C LEU A 74 -10.91 11.50 8.18
N GLY A 75 -11.21 12.65 8.75
CA GLY A 75 -12.58 13.12 8.97
C GLY A 75 -12.84 14.42 8.23
N ASN A 76 -13.91 15.11 8.63
CA ASN A 76 -14.36 16.39 8.06
C ASN A 76 -14.92 16.31 6.64
N GLU A 77 -14.80 15.18 5.97
CA GLU A 77 -15.42 14.93 4.69
C GLU A 77 -16.43 13.81 4.84
N GLU A 78 -17.50 13.86 4.10
CA GLU A 78 -18.45 12.79 4.05
C GLU A 78 -18.39 12.11 2.68
N PRO A 79 -18.06 10.82 2.61
CA PRO A 79 -17.77 9.93 3.75
C PRO A 79 -16.36 10.11 4.29
N GLU A 80 -16.16 9.76 5.56
CA GLU A 80 -14.84 9.69 6.15
C GLU A 80 -14.03 8.55 5.49
N ARG A 81 -12.71 8.58 5.66
CA ARG A 81 -11.86 7.60 4.97
C ARG A 81 -10.70 7.10 5.84
N LEU A 82 -10.25 5.91 5.52
CA LEU A 82 -8.99 5.37 6.02
C LEU A 82 -7.98 5.47 4.88
N GLN A 83 -6.87 6.18 5.12
CA GLN A 83 -5.80 6.33 4.15
C GLN A 83 -4.57 5.57 4.63
N ILE A 84 -3.99 4.78 3.75
CA ILE A 84 -2.82 3.97 4.04
C ILE A 84 -1.74 4.32 3.03
N THR A 85 -0.57 4.73 3.54
CA THR A 85 0.57 5.09 2.72
C THR A 85 1.69 4.11 2.99
N ILE A 86 2.14 3.40 1.97
CA ILE A 86 3.24 2.43 2.07
C ILE A 86 4.41 2.99 1.30
N ARG A 87 5.53 3.18 2.00
CA ARG A 87 6.71 3.81 1.43
C ARG A 87 7.94 2.94 1.67
N ASP A 88 8.67 2.65 0.61
CA ASP A 88 10.00 2.07 0.70
C ASP A 88 11.02 3.05 0.11
N SER A 89 12.28 2.91 0.52
CA SER A 89 13.37 3.78 0.08
C SER A 89 14.24 3.11 -0.99
N GLY A 90 13.72 2.09 -1.65
CA GLY A 90 14.45 1.41 -2.73
C GLY A 90 14.60 2.28 -3.97
N VAL A 91 15.16 1.70 -5.02
CA VAL A 91 15.40 2.44 -6.26
C VAL A 91 14.13 2.72 -7.04
N GLY A 92 13.00 2.19 -6.60
CA GLY A 92 11.75 2.34 -7.30
C GLY A 92 11.78 1.60 -8.63
N PHE A 93 10.79 1.86 -9.47
CA PHE A 93 10.87 1.35 -10.82
C PHE A 93 10.35 2.39 -11.81
N THR A 94 11.08 2.56 -12.91
CA THR A 94 10.65 3.35 -14.05
C THR A 94 10.90 2.50 -15.29
N PRO A 95 10.20 2.78 -16.38
CA PRO A 95 10.48 2.04 -17.63
C PRO A 95 11.95 2.11 -18.06
N GLU A 96 12.62 3.19 -17.72
CA GLU A 96 14.02 3.40 -18.07
C GLU A 96 14.98 2.57 -17.24
N ASN A 97 14.59 2.20 -16.02
CA ASN A 97 15.40 1.37 -15.13
C ASN A 97 15.22 -0.12 -15.41
N LEU A 98 14.29 -0.47 -16.26
CA LEU A 98 14.13 -1.86 -16.65
C LEU A 98 15.16 -2.19 -17.70
N VAL A 99 16.19 -2.94 -17.30
CA VAL A 99 17.09 -3.57 -18.26
C VAL A 99 16.20 -4.34 -19.23
N LYS A 100 16.41 -4.17 -20.54
CA LYS A 100 15.57 -4.82 -21.55
C LYS A 100 15.35 -6.29 -21.20
N PRO A 101 14.23 -6.64 -20.58
CA PRO A 101 13.99 -8.02 -20.18
C PRO A 101 13.58 -8.85 -21.40
N THR A 102 13.80 -10.14 -21.30
CA THR A 102 13.27 -11.08 -22.28
C THR A 102 11.73 -11.02 -22.24
N ILE A 103 11.08 -11.61 -23.24
CA ILE A 103 9.63 -11.69 -23.26
C ILE A 103 9.10 -12.41 -22.00
N GLU A 104 9.79 -13.46 -21.58
CA GLU A 104 9.46 -14.18 -20.34
C GLU A 104 9.54 -13.28 -19.12
N ASP A 105 10.58 -12.49 -19.01
CA ASP A 105 10.73 -11.56 -17.90
C ASP A 105 9.63 -10.52 -17.89
N LYS A 106 9.24 -10.03 -19.08
CA LYS A 106 8.13 -9.09 -19.20
C LYS A 106 6.82 -9.70 -18.76
N LEU A 107 6.56 -10.96 -19.13
CA LEU A 107 5.35 -11.65 -18.74
C LEU A 107 5.31 -11.89 -17.24
N LYS A 108 6.43 -12.29 -16.63
CA LYS A 108 6.51 -12.45 -15.18
C LYS A 108 6.34 -11.14 -14.44
N ALA A 109 7.00 -10.09 -14.90
CA ALA A 109 6.87 -8.77 -14.29
C ALA A 109 5.45 -8.24 -14.42
N ALA A 110 4.82 -8.39 -15.58
CA ALA A 110 3.45 -7.97 -15.80
C ALA A 110 2.48 -8.77 -14.92
N SER A 111 2.65 -10.08 -14.80
CA SER A 111 1.74 -10.89 -13.97
C SER A 111 1.90 -10.56 -12.49
N LYS A 112 3.11 -10.40 -11.97
CA LYS A 112 3.33 -10.08 -10.56
C LYS A 112 2.93 -8.65 -10.20
N ARG A 113 3.42 -7.67 -10.95
CA ARG A 113 3.16 -6.25 -10.63
C ARG A 113 1.80 -5.79 -11.12
N GLY A 114 1.43 -6.20 -12.32
CA GLY A 114 0.15 -5.80 -12.91
C GLY A 114 -1.03 -6.34 -12.13
N TRP A 115 -0.98 -7.61 -11.73
CA TRP A 115 -2.06 -8.22 -10.98
C TRP A 115 -2.18 -7.64 -9.58
N GLY A 116 -1.07 -7.46 -8.86
CA GLY A 116 -1.09 -6.87 -7.51
C GLY A 116 -1.70 -5.50 -7.50
N LEU A 117 -1.27 -4.62 -8.41
CA LEU A 117 -1.80 -3.26 -8.50
C LEU A 117 -3.25 -3.26 -8.96
N THR A 118 -3.62 -4.16 -9.88
CA THR A 118 -5.00 -4.29 -10.33
C THR A 118 -5.91 -4.72 -9.19
N ILE A 119 -5.46 -5.66 -8.37
CA ILE A 119 -6.20 -6.12 -7.19
C ILE A 119 -6.39 -4.95 -6.22
N ILE A 120 -5.34 -4.21 -5.90
CA ILE A 120 -5.42 -3.07 -4.99
C ILE A 120 -6.41 -2.03 -5.51
N LYS A 121 -6.33 -1.69 -6.80
CA LYS A 121 -7.24 -0.71 -7.41
C LYS A 121 -8.69 -1.19 -7.41
N GLY A 122 -8.90 -2.48 -7.49
CA GLY A 122 -10.24 -3.06 -7.43
C GLY A 122 -10.84 -3.11 -6.02
N LEU A 123 -9.99 -3.09 -5.00
CA LEU A 123 -10.41 -3.20 -3.60
C LEU A 123 -10.56 -1.86 -2.91
N MET A 124 -9.75 -0.88 -3.28
CA MET A 124 -9.73 0.43 -2.65
C MET A 124 -10.46 1.47 -3.51
N ASP A 125 -10.93 2.53 -2.88
CA ASP A 125 -11.66 3.58 -3.60
C ASP A 125 -10.73 4.51 -4.37
N GLU A 126 -9.54 4.78 -3.82
CA GLU A 126 -8.53 5.59 -4.50
C GLU A 126 -7.16 4.95 -4.29
N VAL A 127 -6.34 4.95 -5.32
CA VAL A 127 -4.97 4.46 -5.26
C VAL A 127 -4.08 5.37 -6.08
N GLU A 128 -2.99 5.85 -5.47
CA GLU A 128 -1.96 6.61 -6.15
C GLU A 128 -0.62 5.90 -5.94
N ILE A 129 0.20 5.85 -6.98
CA ILE A 129 1.50 5.21 -6.93
C ILE A 129 2.54 6.19 -7.46
N HIS A 130 3.56 6.43 -6.65
CA HIS A 130 4.68 7.28 -7.02
C HIS A 130 5.95 6.47 -6.90
N SER A 131 6.65 6.27 -8.00
CA SER A 131 7.88 5.48 -8.04
C SER A 131 8.98 6.24 -8.74
N GLY A 132 10.18 6.15 -8.23
CA GLY A 132 11.33 6.85 -8.79
C GLY A 132 12.63 6.43 -8.10
N PRO A 133 13.73 7.16 -8.37
CA PRO A 133 15.04 6.79 -7.82
C PRO A 133 15.11 6.75 -6.30
N GLY A 134 14.24 7.48 -5.62
CA GLY A 134 14.20 7.53 -4.16
C GLY A 134 13.33 6.47 -3.52
N GLY A 135 12.66 5.63 -4.31
CA GLY A 135 11.80 4.57 -3.79
C GLY A 135 10.38 4.62 -4.36
N THR A 136 9.50 3.86 -3.74
CA THR A 136 8.11 3.76 -4.17
C THR A 136 7.19 4.11 -3.02
N THR A 137 6.16 4.91 -3.32
CA THR A 137 5.10 5.26 -2.37
C THR A 137 3.77 4.87 -2.98
N VAL A 138 2.99 4.09 -2.23
CA VAL A 138 1.63 3.72 -2.60
C VAL A 138 0.68 4.34 -1.59
N VAL A 139 -0.26 5.14 -2.06
CA VAL A 139 -1.28 5.76 -1.22
C VAL A 139 -2.62 5.16 -1.58
N MET A 140 -3.28 4.54 -0.62
CA MET A 140 -4.57 3.88 -0.81
C MET A 140 -5.59 4.47 0.13
N SER A 141 -6.81 4.67 -0.32
CA SER A 141 -7.89 5.18 0.51
C SER A 141 -9.13 4.31 0.39
N LYS A 142 -9.79 4.07 1.52
CA LYS A 142 -11.06 3.37 1.59
C LYS A 142 -12.07 4.29 2.26
N LEU A 143 -13.16 4.58 1.57
CA LEU A 143 -14.24 5.38 2.11
C LEU A 143 -15.07 4.53 3.08
N ARG A 144 -15.52 5.16 4.15
CA ARG A 144 -16.34 4.50 5.16
C ARG A 144 -17.61 3.89 4.61
#